data_209436f0f2a641f0bfb675f78340afb8
#
_entry.id   209436f0f2a641f0bfb675f78340afb8
#
_cell.length_a   1.000
_cell.length_b   1.000
_cell.length_c   1.000
_cell.angle_alpha   90.00
_cell.angle_beta   90.00
_cell.angle_gamma   90.00
#
_symmetry.space_group_name_H-M   'P 1'
#
loop_
_entity.id
_entity.type
_entity.pdbx_description
1 polymer ?
#
loop_
_entity_poly.entity_id
_entity_poly.type
_entity_poly.pdbx_seq_one_letter_code
_entity_poly.pdbx_strand_id
1 'polypeptide(L)'
;MKKFFIVAALAFFCTAAYSQEPVKTAQTQSAEVVVDDFKIVSDEVKDGVRYIVATPSAKVCSKKIEIEIIGDTIMKVVYTRGCQGNAKGIGALIKGMSVDEAIRRLDGITCGNRPTSCPDQLSRVLKTLK
;
A
#
# COMPACT_ATOMS: atom_id res chain seq x y z
N MET A 1 -33.52 -45.72 -64.93
CA MET A 1 -33.36 -44.26 -64.80
C MET A 1 -33.61 -43.88 -63.32
N LYS A 2 -32.56 -43.81 -62.54
CA LYS A 2 -32.64 -43.43 -61.12
C LYS A 2 -31.72 -42.23 -60.90
N LYS A 3 -32.32 -41.08 -60.59
CA LYS A 3 -31.61 -39.83 -60.29
C LYS A 3 -31.13 -39.86 -58.86
N PHE A 4 -29.84 -39.84 -58.68
CA PHE A 4 -29.22 -39.63 -57.34
C PHE A 4 -29.14 -38.14 -57.04
N PHE A 5 -29.86 -37.70 -56.05
CA PHE A 5 -29.65 -36.38 -55.43
C PHE A 5 -28.53 -36.44 -54.39
N ILE A 6 -27.45 -35.76 -54.67
CA ILE A 6 -26.38 -35.56 -53.74
C ILE A 6 -26.74 -34.31 -52.92
N VAL A 7 -27.06 -34.50 -51.64
CA VAL A 7 -27.23 -33.42 -50.71
C VAL A 7 -25.85 -33.09 -50.13
N ALA A 8 -25.31 -31.97 -50.56
CA ALA A 8 -24.09 -31.43 -49.96
C ALA A 8 -24.42 -30.75 -48.62
N ALA A 9 -24.02 -31.40 -47.53
CA ALA A 9 -24.07 -30.80 -46.19
C ALA A 9 -22.89 -29.83 -46.01
N LEU A 10 -23.18 -28.53 -46.05
CA LEU A 10 -22.24 -27.48 -45.66
C LEU A 10 -22.07 -27.47 -44.13
N ALA A 11 -20.99 -28.06 -43.65
CA ALA A 11 -20.59 -27.94 -42.29
C ALA A 11 -19.99 -26.53 -42.06
N PHE A 12 -20.75 -25.67 -41.39
CA PHE A 12 -20.24 -24.41 -40.88
C PHE A 12 -19.30 -24.70 -39.70
N PHE A 13 -18.01 -24.71 -39.96
CA PHE A 13 -17.00 -24.63 -38.91
C PHE A 13 -16.99 -23.20 -38.37
N CYS A 14 -17.68 -22.99 -37.24
CA CYS A 14 -17.55 -21.80 -36.45
C CYS A 14 -16.23 -21.90 -35.63
N THR A 15 -15.13 -21.44 -36.21
CA THR A 15 -13.88 -21.25 -35.46
C THR A 15 -14.07 -20.03 -34.59
N ALA A 16 -14.47 -20.27 -33.33
CA ALA A 16 -14.36 -19.25 -32.27
C ALA A 16 -12.87 -18.98 -32.05
N ALA A 17 -12.39 -17.89 -32.65
CA ALA A 17 -11.08 -17.34 -32.28
C ALA A 17 -11.13 -16.89 -30.85
N TYR A 18 -10.61 -17.71 -29.94
CA TYR A 18 -10.37 -17.34 -28.56
C TYR A 18 -9.17 -16.40 -28.57
N SER A 19 -9.45 -15.10 -28.61
CA SER A 19 -8.44 -14.07 -28.41
C SER A 19 -7.97 -14.17 -26.97
N GLN A 20 -6.83 -14.81 -26.76
CA GLN A 20 -6.07 -14.67 -25.52
C GLN A 20 -5.53 -13.25 -25.49
N GLU A 21 -6.19 -12.38 -24.73
CA GLU A 21 -5.61 -11.11 -24.36
C GLU A 21 -4.38 -11.39 -23.48
N PRO A 22 -3.23 -10.77 -23.79
CA PRO A 22 -2.07 -10.91 -22.92
C PRO A 22 -2.42 -10.29 -21.58
N VAL A 23 -2.35 -11.10 -20.52
CA VAL A 23 -2.41 -10.64 -19.14
C VAL A 23 -1.28 -9.62 -18.99
N LYS A 24 -1.64 -8.33 -19.01
CA LYS A 24 -0.73 -7.27 -18.64
C LYS A 24 -0.36 -7.50 -17.17
N THR A 25 0.82 -8.04 -16.98
CA THR A 25 1.50 -8.00 -15.69
C THR A 25 1.45 -6.56 -15.22
N ALA A 26 0.66 -6.31 -14.18
CA ALA A 26 0.61 -5.01 -13.54
C ALA A 26 2.00 -4.74 -12.97
N GLN A 27 2.79 -3.96 -13.72
CA GLN A 27 3.95 -3.31 -13.16
C GLN A 27 3.42 -2.37 -12.08
N THR A 28 3.67 -2.73 -10.84
CA THR A 28 3.45 -1.87 -9.69
C THR A 28 4.40 -0.69 -9.85
N GLN A 29 3.93 0.34 -10.56
CA GLN A 29 4.55 1.65 -10.49
C GLN A 29 4.32 2.12 -9.06
N SER A 30 5.38 2.21 -8.28
CA SER A 30 5.39 2.91 -7.01
C SER A 30 5.07 4.37 -7.31
N ALA A 31 3.79 4.72 -7.24
CA ALA A 31 3.36 6.10 -7.39
C ALA A 31 3.91 6.86 -6.18
N GLU A 32 4.86 7.74 -6.41
CA GLU A 32 5.42 8.65 -5.42
C GLU A 32 4.31 9.63 -5.00
N VAL A 33 3.60 9.32 -3.92
CA VAL A 33 2.59 10.22 -3.36
C VAL A 33 3.31 11.29 -2.56
N VAL A 34 3.54 12.44 -3.18
CA VAL A 34 4.07 13.62 -2.52
C VAL A 34 2.88 14.42 -1.98
N VAL A 35 2.73 14.46 -0.67
CA VAL A 35 1.84 15.38 0.03
C VAL A 35 2.75 16.44 0.66
N ASP A 36 2.34 17.69 0.72
CA ASP A 36 3.15 18.82 1.22
C ASP A 36 3.79 18.61 2.61
N ASP A 37 3.42 17.53 3.28
CA ASP A 37 3.77 17.23 4.65
C ASP A 37 4.60 15.95 4.85
N PHE A 38 4.59 14.99 3.91
CA PHE A 38 5.41 13.78 3.90
C PHE A 38 5.49 13.17 2.48
N LYS A 39 6.41 12.22 2.29
CA LYS A 39 6.60 11.51 1.03
C LYS A 39 6.65 10.01 1.29
N ILE A 40 5.83 9.23 0.57
CA ILE A 40 5.99 7.77 0.53
C ILE A 40 7.11 7.45 -0.47
N VAL A 41 8.14 6.76 0.02
CA VAL A 41 9.33 6.37 -0.76
C VAL A 41 9.11 5.02 -1.42
N SER A 42 8.53 4.07 -0.69
CA SER A 42 8.16 2.76 -1.20
C SER A 42 6.93 2.22 -0.48
N ASP A 43 6.13 1.42 -1.19
CA ASP A 43 4.98 0.68 -0.69
C ASP A 43 4.92 -0.64 -1.45
N GLU A 44 5.33 -1.71 -0.82
CA GLU A 44 5.52 -3.02 -1.45
C GLU A 44 4.84 -4.11 -0.61
N VAL A 45 4.24 -5.08 -1.27
CA VAL A 45 3.71 -6.28 -0.61
C VAL A 45 4.58 -7.48 -0.96
N LYS A 46 5.12 -8.15 0.06
CA LYS A 46 5.91 -9.35 -0.05
C LYS A 46 5.50 -10.36 1.01
N ASP A 47 5.23 -11.59 0.58
CA ASP A 47 4.84 -12.70 1.48
C ASP A 47 3.67 -12.37 2.41
N GLY A 48 2.69 -11.57 1.92
CA GLY A 48 1.53 -11.13 2.69
C GLY A 48 1.78 -9.98 3.67
N VAL A 49 3.01 -9.47 3.73
CA VAL A 49 3.39 -8.30 4.52
C VAL A 49 3.51 -7.08 3.60
N ARG A 50 2.85 -5.99 3.95
CA ARG A 50 3.01 -4.69 3.30
C ARG A 50 4.11 -3.90 3.99
N TYR A 51 5.15 -3.54 3.24
CA TYR A 51 6.30 -2.76 3.68
C TYR A 51 6.20 -1.35 3.14
N ILE A 52 6.09 -0.39 4.02
CA ILE A 52 5.98 1.02 3.68
C ILE A 52 7.18 1.77 4.22
N VAL A 53 7.81 2.59 3.38
CA VAL A 53 8.86 3.52 3.77
C VAL A 53 8.40 4.94 3.44
N ALA A 54 8.40 5.81 4.43
CA ALA A 54 8.02 7.20 4.28
C ALA A 54 9.08 8.15 4.83
N THR A 55 9.25 9.29 4.16
CA THR A 55 10.00 10.43 4.69
C THR A 55 9.00 11.42 5.27
N PRO A 56 9.00 11.63 6.60
CA PRO A 56 8.11 12.59 7.24
C PRO A 56 8.52 14.05 6.93
N SER A 57 7.64 14.97 7.27
CA SER A 57 7.89 16.42 7.18
C SER A 57 9.21 16.84 7.80
N ALA A 58 9.87 17.84 7.23
CA ALA A 58 11.06 18.47 7.81
C ALA A 58 10.79 19.13 9.17
N LYS A 59 9.52 19.33 9.53
CA LYS A 59 9.08 19.91 10.82
C LYS A 59 9.21 18.96 12.01
N VAL A 60 9.49 17.66 11.77
CA VAL A 60 9.66 16.66 12.83
C VAL A 60 11.11 16.19 12.96
N CYS A 61 11.41 15.50 14.06
CA CYS A 61 12.78 15.06 14.37
C CYS A 61 13.19 13.80 13.60
N SER A 62 12.25 12.91 13.27
CA SER A 62 12.51 11.71 12.50
C SER A 62 12.78 12.04 11.03
N LYS A 63 13.56 11.19 10.37
CA LYS A 63 13.92 11.35 8.95
C LYS A 63 13.37 10.25 8.05
N LYS A 64 12.95 9.14 8.65
CA LYS A 64 12.33 8.02 7.96
C LYS A 64 11.38 7.30 8.93
N ILE A 65 10.29 6.78 8.37
CA ILE A 65 9.33 5.90 9.05
C ILE A 65 9.23 4.64 8.21
N GLU A 66 9.46 3.50 8.83
CA GLU A 66 9.32 2.18 8.21
C GLU A 66 8.19 1.45 8.91
N ILE A 67 7.24 0.92 8.14
CA ILE A 67 6.01 0.32 8.66
C ILE A 67 5.85 -1.06 8.03
N GLU A 68 5.53 -2.07 8.84
CA GLU A 68 5.15 -3.41 8.39
C GLU A 68 3.71 -3.68 8.82
N ILE A 69 2.84 -4.07 7.86
CA ILE A 69 1.41 -4.32 8.07
C ILE A 69 1.06 -5.69 7.49
N ILE A 70 0.26 -6.47 8.23
CA ILE A 70 -0.37 -7.69 7.73
C ILE A 70 -1.89 -7.51 7.82
N GLY A 71 -2.57 -7.57 6.67
CA GLY A 71 -4.00 -7.23 6.60
C GLY A 71 -4.23 -5.80 7.07
N ASP A 72 -4.90 -5.63 8.20
CA ASP A 72 -5.14 -4.33 8.85
C ASP A 72 -4.32 -4.16 10.15
N THR A 73 -3.39 -5.06 10.45
CA THR A 73 -2.66 -5.07 11.71
C THR A 73 -1.24 -4.58 11.54
N ILE A 74 -0.85 -3.61 12.35
CA ILE A 74 0.51 -3.07 12.40
C ILE A 74 1.42 -4.07 13.12
N MET A 75 2.40 -4.59 12.41
CA MET A 75 3.36 -5.56 12.96
C MET A 75 4.59 -4.86 13.52
N LYS A 76 5.01 -3.76 12.89
CA LYS A 76 6.22 -3.06 13.28
C LYS A 76 6.22 -1.63 12.76
N VAL A 77 6.75 -0.71 13.56
CA VAL A 77 7.09 0.65 13.15
C VAL A 77 8.46 1.02 13.67
N VAL A 78 9.29 1.53 12.77
CA VAL A 78 10.65 1.99 13.11
C VAL A 78 10.85 3.41 12.60
N TYR A 79 11.35 4.26 13.47
CA TYR A 79 11.77 5.61 13.11
C TYR A 79 13.29 5.69 13.02
N THR A 80 13.79 6.32 11.97
CA THR A 80 15.21 6.66 11.85
C THR A 80 15.41 8.10 12.28
N ARG A 81 16.31 8.33 13.23
CA ARG A 81 16.55 9.60 13.94
C ARG A 81 15.35 10.03 14.82
N GLY A 82 15.51 11.16 15.51
CA GLY A 82 14.55 11.70 16.48
C GLY A 82 14.80 11.23 17.89
N CYS A 83 13.82 11.38 18.77
CA CYS A 83 13.88 10.94 20.17
C CYS A 83 13.79 9.41 20.23
N GLN A 84 14.92 8.73 20.34
CA GLN A 84 15.00 7.27 20.26
C GLN A 84 14.07 6.54 21.24
N GLY A 85 13.99 7.02 22.49
CA GLY A 85 13.09 6.43 23.49
C GLY A 85 11.62 6.57 23.10
N ASN A 86 11.19 7.75 22.67
CA ASN A 86 9.83 8.00 22.21
C ASN A 86 9.49 7.17 20.96
N ALA A 87 10.41 7.12 19.99
CA ALA A 87 10.24 6.34 18.76
C ALA A 87 10.07 4.84 19.04
N LYS A 88 10.90 4.27 19.91
CA LYS A 88 10.77 2.88 20.35
C LYS A 88 9.49 2.64 21.15
N GLY A 89 9.12 3.57 22.03
CA GLY A 89 7.89 3.51 22.82
C GLY A 89 6.64 3.47 21.94
N ILE A 90 6.54 4.38 20.96
CA ILE A 90 5.42 4.40 20.01
C ILE A 90 5.35 3.07 19.24
N GLY A 91 6.47 2.62 18.65
CA GLY A 91 6.52 1.36 17.93
C GLY A 91 6.07 0.15 18.74
N ALA A 92 6.45 0.10 20.03
CA ALA A 92 6.05 -0.96 20.95
C ALA A 92 4.55 -0.89 21.30
N LEU A 93 4.02 0.31 21.56
CA LEU A 93 2.62 0.53 21.96
C LEU A 93 1.62 0.22 20.85
N ILE A 94 1.96 0.53 19.57
CA ILE A 94 1.04 0.35 18.45
C ILE A 94 1.19 -1.00 17.76
N LYS A 95 2.20 -1.77 18.10
CA LYS A 95 2.35 -3.15 17.58
C LYS A 95 1.13 -3.99 17.96
N GLY A 96 0.51 -4.62 16.97
CA GLY A 96 -0.70 -5.41 17.12
C GLY A 96 -2.00 -4.59 17.05
N MET A 97 -1.94 -3.27 16.93
CA MET A 97 -3.13 -2.45 16.70
C MET A 97 -3.58 -2.53 15.24
N SER A 98 -4.87 -2.32 15.01
CA SER A 98 -5.36 -2.03 13.65
C SER A 98 -4.87 -0.68 13.18
N VAL A 99 -4.77 -0.52 11.86
CA VAL A 99 -4.41 0.76 11.22
C VAL A 99 -5.35 1.88 11.68
N ASP A 100 -6.66 1.61 11.75
CA ASP A 100 -7.67 2.59 12.19
C ASP A 100 -7.47 3.05 13.63
N GLU A 101 -7.20 2.11 14.52
CA GLU A 101 -6.97 2.42 15.93
C GLU A 101 -5.69 3.24 16.12
N ALA A 102 -4.63 2.90 15.40
CA ALA A 102 -3.39 3.67 15.43
C ALA A 102 -3.59 5.10 14.90
N ILE A 103 -4.32 5.27 13.80
CA ILE A 103 -4.69 6.59 13.27
C ILE A 103 -5.44 7.38 14.35
N ARG A 104 -6.50 6.81 14.92
CA ARG A 104 -7.35 7.48 15.92
C ARG A 104 -6.56 7.96 17.14
N ARG A 105 -5.53 7.21 17.57
CA ARG A 105 -4.71 7.55 18.74
C ARG A 105 -3.61 8.55 18.46
N LEU A 106 -3.08 8.59 17.24
CA LEU A 106 -1.88 9.35 16.91
C LEU A 106 -2.16 10.64 16.16
N ASP A 107 -3.34 10.77 15.59
CA ASP A 107 -3.74 11.92 14.77
C ASP A 107 -3.81 13.21 15.59
N GLY A 108 -3.25 14.28 15.04
CA GLY A 108 -3.28 15.61 15.63
C GLY A 108 -2.34 15.81 16.85
N ILE A 109 -1.54 14.80 17.21
CA ILE A 109 -0.56 14.98 18.30
C ILE A 109 0.51 15.96 17.84
N THR A 110 0.70 17.06 18.60
CA THR A 110 1.72 18.06 18.33
C THR A 110 2.99 17.82 19.16
N CYS A 111 4.10 18.42 18.77
CA CYS A 111 5.35 18.33 19.51
C CYS A 111 5.85 19.74 19.90
N GLY A 112 5.61 20.14 21.14
CA GLY A 112 5.88 21.51 21.61
C GLY A 112 5.08 22.51 20.77
N ASN A 113 5.74 23.53 20.25
CA ASN A 113 5.14 24.56 19.39
C ASN A 113 5.05 24.18 17.90
N ARG A 114 5.37 22.94 17.56
CA ARG A 114 5.29 22.45 16.17
C ARG A 114 3.87 22.01 15.84
N PRO A 115 3.37 22.27 14.61
CA PRO A 115 2.00 21.93 14.21
C PRO A 115 1.80 20.42 13.99
N THR A 116 2.87 19.62 14.04
CA THR A 116 2.88 18.18 13.82
C THR A 116 3.95 17.51 14.69
N SER A 117 3.94 16.19 14.73
CA SER A 117 4.92 15.37 15.48
C SER A 117 5.24 14.07 14.73
N CYS A 118 6.22 13.29 15.20
CA CYS A 118 6.49 11.97 14.65
C CYS A 118 5.28 11.03 14.72
N PRO A 119 4.49 10.95 15.83
CA PRO A 119 3.24 10.19 15.87
C PRO A 119 2.18 10.68 14.86
N ASP A 120 1.98 12.00 14.77
CA ASP A 120 1.03 12.58 13.83
C ASP A 120 1.44 12.32 12.38
N GLN A 121 2.71 12.40 12.04
CA GLN A 121 3.23 12.05 10.72
C GLN A 121 2.98 10.58 10.37
N LEU A 122 3.13 9.66 11.33
CA LEU A 122 2.77 8.25 11.13
C LEU A 122 1.27 8.11 10.84
N SER A 123 0.40 8.76 11.61
CA SER A 123 -1.04 8.73 11.37
C SER A 123 -1.40 9.22 9.96
N ARG A 124 -0.77 10.29 9.49
CA ARG A 124 -0.97 10.83 8.14
C ARG A 124 -0.53 9.84 7.05
N VAL A 125 0.61 9.19 7.22
CA VAL A 125 1.05 8.12 6.31
C VAL A 125 0.03 6.97 6.31
N LEU A 126 -0.40 6.50 7.48
CA LEU A 126 -1.38 5.41 7.59
C LEU A 126 -2.72 5.74 6.92
N LYS A 127 -3.18 7.00 6.96
CA LYS A 127 -4.40 7.45 6.30
C LYS A 127 -4.36 7.29 4.77
N THR A 128 -3.19 7.38 4.16
CA THR A 128 -3.03 7.23 2.69
C THR A 128 -3.01 5.78 2.24
N LEU A 129 -2.93 4.82 3.17
CA LEU A 129 -2.87 3.40 2.87
C LEU A 129 -4.26 2.73 2.78
N LYS A 130 -5.31 3.51 3.00
CA LYS A 130 -6.72 3.06 3.04
C LYS A 130 -7.41 3.22 1.70
#